data_220066f0de944b0101655e4853757bad
#
_entry.id   220066f0de944b0101655e4853757bad
#
_cell.length_a   1.000
_cell.length_b   1.000
_cell.length_c   1.000
_cell.angle_alpha   90.00
_cell.angle_beta   90.00
_cell.angle_gamma   90.00
#
_symmetry.space_group_name_H-M   'P 1'
#
loop_
_entity.id
_entity.type
_entity.pdbx_description
1 polymer ?
#
loop_
_entity_poly.entity_id
_entity_poly.type
_entity_poly.pdbx_seq_one_letter_code
_entity_poly.pdbx_strand_id
1 'polypeptide(L)'
;TTEPECDVNHLIKPENPDDVKPGGFLSSLTDQWTNQVYRAALRMPTMPLPDSTSTQGIVACYDVTPDWTPIYDKTSLPGYYMAIGTSGNQFKNAGVAGRLMREIIEITENRDVDLDKHPLQFKLNRIPGGGVVNTSSFSRRRDVLDTSASVLG
;
A
#
# COMPACT_ATOMS: atom_id res chain seq x y z
N THR A 1 11.57 5.68 -5.07
CA THR A 1 12.11 4.39 -5.53
C THR A 1 12.98 4.58 -6.75
N THR A 2 13.99 3.77 -6.93
CA THR A 2 14.96 3.86 -8.04
C THR A 2 14.88 2.66 -8.98
N GLU A 3 14.20 1.63 -8.54
CA GLU A 3 13.97 0.39 -9.26
C GLU A 3 12.52 0.32 -9.72
N PRO A 4 12.22 -0.45 -10.77
CA PRO A 4 10.84 -0.72 -11.15
C PRO A 4 10.10 -1.35 -9.97
N GLU A 5 9.03 -0.74 -9.55
CA GLU A 5 8.26 -1.19 -8.38
C GLU A 5 7.51 -2.50 -8.65
N CYS A 6 7.36 -2.83 -9.91
CA CYS A 6 6.73 -4.07 -10.39
C CYS A 6 7.61 -4.74 -11.43
N ASP A 7 8.70 -5.35 -11.02
CA ASP A 7 9.31 -6.37 -11.84
C ASP A 7 8.51 -7.66 -11.67
N VAL A 8 7.87 -8.11 -12.75
CA VAL A 8 7.11 -9.38 -12.75
C VAL A 8 7.96 -10.59 -12.36
N ASN A 9 9.28 -10.49 -12.51
CA ASN A 9 10.20 -11.53 -12.09
C ASN A 9 10.42 -11.56 -10.56
N HIS A 10 10.10 -10.48 -9.87
CA HIS A 10 10.21 -10.36 -8.43
C HIS A 10 8.86 -10.48 -7.71
N LEU A 11 7.75 -10.61 -8.46
CA LEU A 11 6.47 -10.92 -7.86
C LEU A 11 6.47 -12.35 -7.31
N ILE A 12 6.21 -12.47 -6.04
CA ILE A 12 5.92 -13.76 -5.42
C ILE A 12 4.59 -14.22 -6.00
N LYS A 13 4.64 -15.17 -6.93
CA LYS A 13 3.43 -15.74 -7.50
C LYS A 13 2.78 -16.65 -6.46
N PRO A 14 1.54 -16.41 -6.05
CA PRO A 14 0.86 -17.23 -5.05
C PRO A 14 0.58 -18.66 -5.53
N GLU A 15 0.84 -18.97 -6.81
CA GLU A 15 0.57 -20.27 -7.42
C GLU A 15 1.47 -21.38 -6.87
N ASN A 16 2.57 -21.04 -6.21
CA ASN A 16 3.47 -22.04 -5.64
C ASN A 16 4.10 -21.50 -4.34
N PRO A 17 3.38 -21.57 -3.19
CA PRO A 17 3.89 -21.09 -1.91
C PRO A 17 5.22 -21.75 -1.50
N ASP A 18 5.52 -22.94 -2.00
CA ASP A 18 6.76 -23.65 -1.72
C ASP A 18 7.97 -23.12 -2.50
N ASP A 19 7.74 -22.36 -3.58
CA ASP A 19 8.80 -21.68 -4.33
C ASP A 19 9.23 -20.34 -3.69
N VAL A 20 8.53 -19.88 -2.68
CA VAL A 20 8.93 -18.74 -1.87
C VAL A 20 10.09 -19.18 -0.97
N LYS A 21 11.28 -19.28 -1.55
CA LYS A 21 12.49 -19.42 -0.74
C LYS A 21 12.59 -18.18 0.15
N PRO A 22 12.74 -18.36 1.47
CA PRO A 22 13.16 -17.24 2.32
C PRO A 22 14.43 -16.66 1.71
N GLY A 23 14.39 -15.41 1.21
CA GLY A 23 15.52 -14.78 0.53
C GLY A 23 15.42 -14.72 -1.01
N GLY A 24 14.25 -14.96 -1.61
CA GLY A 24 14.04 -14.84 -3.07
C GLY A 24 14.06 -13.42 -3.61
N PHE A 25 14.18 -12.40 -2.75
CA PHE A 25 14.38 -11.00 -3.15
C PHE A 25 15.82 -10.59 -2.90
N LEU A 26 16.25 -9.56 -3.61
CA LEU A 26 17.54 -8.94 -3.37
C LEU A 26 17.64 -8.55 -1.89
N SER A 27 18.64 -9.07 -1.21
CA SER A 27 18.91 -8.75 0.20
C SER A 27 19.84 -7.55 0.37
N SER A 28 20.40 -7.05 -0.74
CA SER A 28 21.38 -5.96 -0.76
C SER A 28 20.94 -4.88 -1.73
N LEU A 29 21.37 -3.65 -1.45
CA LEU A 29 21.17 -2.51 -2.35
C LEU A 29 21.89 -2.75 -3.67
N THR A 30 21.26 -2.31 -4.76
CA THR A 30 21.87 -2.38 -6.09
C THR A 30 22.79 -1.18 -6.35
N ASP A 31 23.72 -1.35 -7.31
CA ASP A 31 24.53 -0.23 -7.79
C ASP A 31 23.66 0.89 -8.39
N GLN A 32 22.54 0.54 -9.00
CA GLN A 32 21.60 1.52 -9.52
C GLN A 32 21.03 2.38 -8.40
N TRP A 33 20.65 1.80 -7.26
CA TRP A 33 20.19 2.56 -6.10
C TRP A 33 21.28 3.51 -5.60
N THR A 34 22.50 3.03 -5.43
CA THR A 34 23.64 3.82 -4.99
C THR A 34 23.89 5.00 -5.94
N ASN A 35 23.87 4.76 -7.24
CA ASN A 35 24.03 5.80 -8.27
C ASN A 35 22.92 6.85 -8.19
N GLN A 36 21.67 6.46 -7.90
CA GLN A 36 20.57 7.42 -7.75
C GLN A 36 20.72 8.29 -6.50
N VAL A 37 21.24 7.73 -5.40
CA VAL A 37 21.53 8.51 -4.18
C VAL A 37 22.58 9.59 -4.49
N TYR A 38 23.65 9.25 -5.18
CA TYR A 38 24.66 10.23 -5.62
C TYR A 38 24.07 11.30 -6.54
N ARG A 39 23.27 10.92 -7.53
CA ARG A 39 22.61 11.87 -8.43
C ARG A 39 21.64 12.80 -7.68
N ALA A 40 20.93 12.30 -6.67
CA ALA A 40 20.07 13.12 -5.84
C ALA A 40 20.89 14.12 -5.01
N ALA A 41 21.98 13.67 -4.38
CA ALA A 41 22.86 14.53 -3.61
C ALA A 41 23.48 15.65 -4.45
N LEU A 42 23.90 15.34 -5.68
CA LEU A 42 24.44 16.35 -6.62
C LEU A 42 23.41 17.43 -7.01
N ARG A 43 22.11 17.11 -6.97
CA ARG A 43 21.03 18.07 -7.24
C ARG A 43 20.62 18.89 -6.03
N MET A 44 21.08 18.53 -4.85
CA MET A 44 20.76 19.19 -3.58
C MET A 44 22.06 19.75 -2.96
N PRO A 45 22.44 20.99 -3.26
CA PRO A 45 23.74 21.56 -2.87
C PRO A 45 23.99 21.57 -1.35
N THR A 46 22.93 21.49 -0.57
CA THR A 46 23.00 21.45 0.91
C THR A 46 23.14 20.04 1.48
N MET A 47 22.98 19.00 0.66
CA MET A 47 23.21 17.63 1.08
C MET A 47 24.69 17.25 0.93
N PRO A 48 25.30 16.70 1.98
CA PRO A 48 26.64 16.14 1.83
C PRO A 48 26.57 14.95 0.86
N LEU A 49 27.60 14.84 0.01
CA LEU A 49 27.77 13.63 -0.79
C LEU A 49 27.99 12.44 0.16
N PRO A 50 27.22 11.39 0.00
CA PRO A 50 27.40 10.21 0.84
C PRO A 50 28.76 9.57 0.54
N ASP A 51 29.46 9.19 1.58
CA ASP A 51 30.61 8.31 1.46
C ASP A 51 30.14 6.92 1.01
N SER A 52 30.84 6.30 0.09
CA SER A 52 30.51 4.96 -0.42
C SER A 52 30.41 3.90 0.68
N THR A 53 31.08 4.11 1.80
CA THR A 53 31.05 3.22 2.96
C THR A 53 29.89 3.53 3.92
N SER A 54 29.30 4.72 3.83
CA SER A 54 28.23 5.18 4.75
C SER A 54 26.83 5.10 4.15
N THR A 55 26.70 4.74 2.87
CA THR A 55 25.40 4.64 2.21
C THR A 55 24.65 3.42 2.72
N GLN A 56 23.56 3.66 3.44
CA GLN A 56 22.72 2.62 4.01
C GLN A 56 21.31 2.67 3.41
N GLY A 57 20.69 1.53 3.28
CA GLY A 57 19.32 1.40 2.82
C GLY A 57 18.71 0.07 3.21
N ILE A 58 17.43 -0.07 2.96
CA ILE A 58 16.66 -1.28 3.25
C ILE A 58 16.06 -1.77 1.94
N VAL A 59 16.17 -3.07 1.71
CA VAL A 59 15.41 -3.78 0.68
C VAL A 59 14.24 -4.46 1.36
N ALA A 60 13.04 -4.19 0.89
CA ALA A 60 11.81 -4.73 1.44
C ALA A 60 10.77 -4.97 0.34
N CYS A 61 9.78 -5.79 0.64
CA CYS A 61 8.65 -6.03 -0.25
C CYS A 61 7.46 -5.17 0.15
N TYR A 62 6.68 -4.77 -0.84
CA TYR A 62 5.35 -4.20 -0.63
C TYR A 62 4.29 -5.30 -0.72
N ASP A 63 3.23 -5.16 0.04
CA ASP A 63 1.99 -5.90 -0.11
C ASP A 63 1.13 -5.20 -1.17
N VAL A 64 1.12 -5.70 -2.39
CA VAL A 64 0.52 -5.03 -3.53
C VAL A 64 -0.77 -5.71 -3.95
N THR A 65 -1.83 -4.93 -4.14
CA THR A 65 -3.05 -5.37 -4.82
C THR A 65 -2.90 -5.20 -6.33
N PRO A 66 -3.70 -5.89 -7.16
CA PRO A 66 -3.60 -5.76 -8.62
C PRO A 66 -3.75 -4.33 -9.14
N ASP A 67 -4.50 -3.49 -8.42
CA ASP A 67 -4.78 -2.09 -8.77
C ASP A 67 -4.05 -1.08 -7.88
N TRP A 68 -3.10 -1.55 -7.07
CA TRP A 68 -2.35 -0.71 -6.11
C TRP A 68 -3.20 0.07 -5.11
N THR A 69 -4.49 -0.22 -5.05
CA THR A 69 -5.44 0.38 -4.11
C THR A 69 -5.61 -0.52 -2.89
N PRO A 70 -5.50 0.00 -1.67
CA PRO A 70 -5.62 -0.82 -0.47
C PRO A 70 -7.00 -1.44 -0.32
N ILE A 71 -7.08 -2.53 0.43
CA ILE A 71 -8.33 -3.16 0.84
C ILE A 71 -8.56 -2.85 2.31
N TYR A 72 -9.67 -2.17 2.61
CA TYR A 72 -10.18 -1.92 3.95
C TYR A 72 -11.58 -2.51 4.02
N ASP A 73 -11.71 -3.71 4.60
CA ASP A 73 -12.97 -4.45 4.55
C ASP A 73 -13.09 -5.47 5.66
N LYS A 74 -14.30 -6.01 5.83
CA LYS A 74 -14.55 -7.27 6.54
C LYS A 74 -14.12 -8.45 5.69
N THR A 75 -13.93 -9.61 6.31
CA THR A 75 -13.77 -10.88 5.58
C THR A 75 -15.08 -11.67 5.55
N SER A 76 -15.04 -12.86 4.95
CA SER A 76 -16.16 -13.84 5.07
C SER A 76 -16.20 -14.51 6.43
N LEU A 77 -15.11 -14.44 7.22
CA LEU A 77 -15.04 -14.97 8.59
C LEU A 77 -15.52 -13.90 9.56
N PRO A 78 -16.58 -14.15 10.35
CA PRO A 78 -17.06 -13.21 11.34
C PRO A 78 -15.97 -12.79 12.34
N GLY A 79 -15.91 -11.52 12.67
CA GLY A 79 -14.92 -10.94 13.58
C GLY A 79 -13.51 -10.78 12.98
N TYR A 80 -13.30 -11.15 11.72
CA TYR A 80 -12.01 -10.98 11.06
C TYR A 80 -12.06 -9.88 9.99
N TYR A 81 -11.23 -8.86 10.18
CA TYR A 81 -11.18 -7.66 9.34
C TYR A 81 -9.81 -7.52 8.69
N MET A 82 -9.74 -6.82 7.56
CA MET A 82 -8.49 -6.63 6.83
C MET A 82 -8.24 -5.17 6.48
N ALA A 83 -6.99 -4.76 6.64
CA ALA A 83 -6.43 -3.52 6.14
C ALA A 83 -5.09 -3.88 5.50
N ILE A 84 -5.08 -4.16 4.21
CA ILE A 84 -3.97 -4.75 3.46
C ILE A 84 -3.79 -4.06 2.11
N GLY A 85 -2.75 -4.44 1.38
CA GLY A 85 -2.47 -3.89 0.06
C GLY A 85 -1.98 -2.45 0.15
N THR A 86 -1.08 -2.17 1.08
CA THR A 86 -0.58 -0.80 1.34
C THR A 86 0.24 -0.24 0.19
N SER A 87 0.75 -1.11 -0.67
CA SER A 87 1.47 -0.78 -1.92
C SER A 87 2.59 0.27 -1.70
N GLY A 88 3.18 0.29 -0.48
CA GLY A 88 4.28 1.16 -0.10
C GLY A 88 3.93 2.64 0.11
N ASN A 89 2.67 3.07 -0.04
CA ASN A 89 2.32 4.49 -0.06
C ASN A 89 1.25 4.93 0.96
N GLN A 90 0.74 4.01 1.80
CA GLN A 90 -0.45 4.27 2.62
C GLN A 90 -0.18 4.91 3.99
N PHE A 91 1.07 5.14 4.38
CA PHE A 91 1.39 5.79 5.65
C PHE A 91 0.68 7.16 5.81
N LYS A 92 0.64 7.93 4.72
CA LYS A 92 -0.06 9.23 4.68
C LYS A 92 -1.56 9.12 4.94
N ASN A 93 -2.15 7.96 4.66
CA ASN A 93 -3.59 7.70 4.78
C ASN A 93 -3.96 7.02 6.11
N ALA A 94 -3.01 6.74 7.00
CA ALA A 94 -3.22 5.95 8.22
C ALA A 94 -4.39 6.46 9.08
N GLY A 95 -4.53 7.78 9.23
CA GLY A 95 -5.63 8.38 10.00
C GLY A 95 -7.01 8.14 9.38
N VAL A 96 -7.12 8.21 8.05
CA VAL A 96 -8.37 7.96 7.32
C VAL A 96 -8.66 6.46 7.32
N ALA A 97 -7.65 5.63 7.08
CA ALA A 97 -7.76 4.17 7.11
C ALA A 97 -8.25 3.68 8.48
N GLY A 98 -7.66 4.18 9.57
CA GLY A 98 -8.09 3.82 10.93
C GLY A 98 -9.54 4.21 11.22
N ARG A 99 -9.96 5.40 10.78
CA ARG A 99 -11.37 5.82 10.90
C ARG A 99 -12.30 4.93 10.10
N LEU A 100 -11.93 4.62 8.85
CA LEU A 100 -12.70 3.76 7.97
C LEU A 100 -12.89 2.37 8.57
N MET A 101 -11.79 1.76 9.04
CA MET A 101 -11.84 0.45 9.69
C MET A 101 -12.71 0.46 10.95
N ARG A 102 -12.63 1.51 11.75
CA ARG A 102 -13.51 1.65 12.93
C ARG A 102 -14.98 1.62 12.54
N GLU A 103 -15.38 2.41 11.54
CA GLU A 103 -16.77 2.47 11.08
C GLU A 103 -17.23 1.11 10.50
N ILE A 104 -16.38 0.43 9.73
CA ILE A 104 -16.67 -0.90 9.20
C ILE A 104 -16.90 -1.89 10.33
N ILE A 105 -16.02 -1.93 11.32
CA ILE A 105 -16.12 -2.84 12.47
C ILE A 105 -17.38 -2.53 13.28
N GLU A 106 -17.60 -1.27 13.64
CA GLU A 106 -18.72 -0.83 14.46
C GLU A 106 -20.06 -1.18 13.82
N ILE A 107 -20.19 -1.00 12.51
CA ILE A 107 -21.43 -1.30 11.80
C ILE A 107 -21.61 -2.80 11.64
N THR A 108 -20.55 -3.53 11.32
CA THR A 108 -20.62 -4.99 11.14
C THR A 108 -20.96 -5.70 12.44
N GLU A 109 -20.43 -5.24 13.58
CA GLU A 109 -20.64 -5.88 14.88
C GLU A 109 -21.94 -5.45 15.56
N ASN A 110 -22.39 -4.22 15.36
CA ASN A 110 -23.51 -3.66 16.12
C ASN A 110 -24.79 -3.48 15.30
N ARG A 111 -24.74 -3.63 13.99
CA ARG A 111 -25.88 -3.46 13.10
C ARG A 111 -25.93 -4.62 12.13
N ASP A 112 -27.11 -5.16 11.92
CA ASP A 112 -27.34 -6.20 10.90
C ASP A 112 -27.36 -5.58 9.49
N VAL A 113 -26.22 -5.02 9.08
CA VAL A 113 -26.03 -4.37 7.78
C VAL A 113 -25.02 -5.16 6.97
N ASP A 114 -25.46 -5.63 5.82
CA ASP A 114 -24.57 -6.27 4.84
C ASP A 114 -23.80 -5.21 4.04
N LEU A 115 -22.57 -4.94 4.45
CA LEU A 115 -21.70 -3.96 3.79
C LEU A 115 -21.32 -4.33 2.36
N ASP A 116 -21.46 -5.58 1.96
CA ASP A 116 -21.24 -6.01 0.57
C ASP A 116 -22.37 -5.51 -0.36
N LYS A 117 -23.56 -5.31 0.18
CA LYS A 117 -24.73 -4.77 -0.54
C LYS A 117 -24.92 -3.28 -0.30
N HIS A 118 -24.53 -2.81 0.87
CA HIS A 118 -24.77 -1.43 1.33
C HIS A 118 -23.46 -0.78 1.77
N PRO A 119 -22.59 -0.39 0.84
CA PRO A 119 -21.31 0.27 1.16
C PRO A 119 -21.53 1.54 1.96
N LEU A 120 -20.67 1.78 2.93
CA LEU A 120 -20.72 2.99 3.75
C LEU A 120 -20.26 4.20 2.94
N GLN A 121 -20.91 5.33 3.23
CA GLN A 121 -20.46 6.64 2.82
C GLN A 121 -20.31 7.53 4.04
N PHE A 122 -19.18 8.21 4.17
CA PHE A 122 -19.00 9.17 5.24
C PHE A 122 -18.26 10.43 4.75
N LYS A 123 -18.60 11.55 5.38
CA LYS A 123 -18.00 12.84 5.07
C LYS A 123 -16.70 13.04 5.84
N LEU A 124 -15.70 13.54 5.17
CA LEU A 124 -14.48 14.04 5.79
C LEU A 124 -14.69 15.50 6.20
N ASN A 125 -15.22 15.71 7.40
CA ASN A 125 -15.70 17.02 7.88
C ASN A 125 -14.62 18.11 8.00
N ARG A 126 -13.33 17.77 7.84
CA ARG A 126 -12.22 18.73 7.94
C ARG A 126 -11.63 19.14 6.59
N ILE A 127 -12.18 18.63 5.50
CA ILE A 127 -11.74 19.01 4.14
C ILE A 127 -12.69 20.09 3.64
N PRO A 128 -12.20 21.29 3.32
CA PRO A 128 -13.00 22.31 2.67
C PRO A 128 -13.60 21.74 1.37
N GLY A 129 -14.94 21.85 1.23
CA GLY A 129 -15.66 21.27 0.10
C GLY A 129 -16.24 19.88 0.35
N GLY A 130 -15.95 19.26 1.50
CA GLY A 130 -16.63 18.05 1.99
C GLY A 130 -16.45 16.82 1.10
N GLY A 131 -15.29 16.19 1.12
CA GLY A 131 -15.09 14.91 0.45
C GLY A 131 -15.96 13.81 1.07
N VAL A 132 -16.63 13.03 0.22
CA VAL A 132 -17.32 11.80 0.62
C VAL A 132 -16.43 10.62 0.30
N VAL A 133 -16.17 9.79 1.29
CA VAL A 133 -15.48 8.50 1.11
C VAL A 133 -16.54 7.41 1.00
N ASN A 134 -16.45 6.62 -0.06
CA ASN A 134 -17.26 5.44 -0.25
C ASN A 134 -16.42 4.19 -0.01
N THR A 135 -16.86 3.31 0.89
CA THR A 135 -16.13 2.08 1.22
C THR A 135 -16.07 1.09 0.06
N SER A 136 -16.98 1.18 -0.91
CA SER A 136 -16.95 0.30 -2.09
C SER A 136 -15.63 0.35 -2.85
N SER A 137 -14.98 1.50 -2.89
CA SER A 137 -13.67 1.67 -3.55
C SER A 137 -12.53 0.92 -2.86
N PHE A 138 -12.73 0.51 -1.60
CA PHE A 138 -11.76 -0.23 -0.81
C PHE A 138 -12.22 -1.66 -0.49
N SER A 139 -13.35 -2.07 -1.05
CA SER A 139 -13.91 -3.40 -0.83
C SER A 139 -13.03 -4.48 -1.48
N ARG A 140 -12.94 -5.64 -0.82
CA ARG A 140 -12.36 -6.85 -1.39
C ARG A 140 -13.09 -7.38 -2.63
N ARG A 141 -14.32 -6.92 -2.85
CA ARG A 141 -15.20 -7.30 -3.97
C ARG A 141 -15.29 -6.27 -5.06
N ARG A 142 -14.50 -5.18 -4.96
CA ARG A 142 -14.50 -4.17 -6.01
C ARG A 142 -13.94 -4.72 -7.31
N ASP A 143 -14.35 -4.14 -8.41
CA ASP A 143 -13.66 -4.32 -9.68
C ASP A 143 -12.26 -3.70 -9.59
N VAL A 144 -11.31 -4.26 -10.32
CA VAL A 144 -9.95 -3.71 -10.40
C VAL A 144 -10.02 -2.30 -10.98
N LEU A 145 -9.46 -1.34 -10.25
CA LEU A 145 -9.45 0.05 -10.66
C LEU A 145 -8.35 0.29 -11.71
N ASP A 146 -8.61 1.22 -12.62
CA ASP A 146 -7.59 1.72 -13.54
C ASP A 146 -6.70 2.71 -12.78
N THR A 147 -5.47 2.30 -12.51
CA THR A 147 -4.49 3.09 -11.77
C THR A 147 -3.15 3.08 -12.50
N SER A 148 -2.22 3.92 -12.08
CA SER A 148 -0.87 3.93 -12.64
C SER A 148 -0.05 2.68 -12.32
N ALA A 149 -0.56 1.80 -11.46
CA ALA A 149 0.13 0.62 -10.96
C ALA A 149 1.53 0.96 -10.40
N SER A 150 1.61 2.05 -9.64
CA SER A 150 2.86 2.49 -9.04
C SER A 150 2.65 3.13 -7.67
N VAL A 151 3.73 3.21 -6.87
CA VAL A 151 3.76 3.91 -5.58
C VAL A 151 3.39 5.40 -5.69
N LEU A 152 3.59 5.98 -6.85
CA LEU A 152 3.30 7.39 -7.07
C LEU A 152 1.81 7.68 -7.37
N GLY A 153 0.99 6.65 -7.56
CA GLY A 153 -0.45 6.71 -7.72
C GLY A 153 -0.93 6.91 -9.13
#